data_0eec76cd672f96430ee395b8ebb5a44a
#
_entry.id   0eec76cd672f96430ee395b8ebb5a44a
#
_cell.length_a   1.000
_cell.length_b   1.000
_cell.length_c   1.000
_cell.angle_alpha   90.00
_cell.angle_beta   90.00
_cell.angle_gamma   90.00
#
_symmetry.space_group_name_H-M   'P 1'
#
loop_
_entity.id
_entity.type
_entity.pdbx_description
1 polymer ?
#
loop_
_entity_poly.entity_id
_entity_poly.type
_entity_poly.pdbx_seq_one_letter_code
_entity_poly.pdbx_strand_id
1 'polypeptide(L)'
;MTDRQKKILTAAGVTGATLTLVQLGLLGALGGIGPLKGLQKARMMRKPGNAAEYAADRTEKLENSPLEGKRIAFLGSSVTYGAHSLGESFVEYLAKRNGFTYVKEAVSGTTLATKYPRSYVDRMRNELNPKMLFDLFVCQLSTNDAARKVPLGAISASFDRNDFDTDTVCGAIEYIASYVAEYWRCPLVFYTGTRFDSDRYAQMVQLLFELKDKWGFEIIDLWDDSVRGSVTDEQYAFYMSDPVHPTRAGYRDWWTPIMEKELYRIAEEKCSR
;
A
#
# COMPACT_ATOMS: atom_id res chain seq x y z
N MET A 1 21.49 -28.79 -33.99
CA MET A 1 20.45 -27.83 -33.61
C MET A 1 20.45 -26.72 -34.65
N THR A 2 19.40 -26.57 -35.41
CA THR A 2 19.32 -25.62 -36.55
C THR A 2 19.02 -24.22 -36.05
N ASP A 3 19.43 -23.16 -36.81
CA ASP A 3 19.19 -21.76 -36.46
C ASP A 3 17.70 -21.42 -36.17
N ARG A 4 16.80 -22.22 -36.74
CA ARG A 4 15.36 -22.12 -36.47
C ARG A 4 15.01 -22.56 -35.04
N GLN A 5 15.70 -23.54 -34.48
CA GLN A 5 15.51 -24.00 -33.08
C GLN A 5 16.09 -23.03 -32.07
N LYS A 6 17.20 -22.33 -32.42
CA LYS A 6 17.75 -21.25 -31.56
C LYS A 6 16.82 -20.04 -31.50
N LYS A 7 16.19 -19.64 -32.61
CA LYS A 7 15.22 -18.53 -32.64
C LYS A 7 13.94 -18.83 -31.85
N ILE A 8 13.51 -20.10 -31.81
CA ILE A 8 12.34 -20.48 -30.98
C ILE A 8 12.66 -20.46 -29.48
N LEU A 9 13.88 -20.83 -29.10
CA LEU A 9 14.30 -20.77 -27.69
C LEU A 9 14.51 -19.32 -27.19
N THR A 10 14.96 -18.40 -28.07
CA THR A 10 15.10 -16.97 -27.72
C THR A 10 13.75 -16.28 -27.64
N ALA A 11 12.79 -16.65 -28.49
CA ALA A 11 11.43 -16.12 -28.41
C ALA A 11 10.65 -16.64 -27.19
N ALA A 12 10.91 -17.87 -26.76
CA ALA A 12 10.31 -18.45 -25.54
C ALA A 12 10.87 -17.84 -24.24
N GLY A 13 12.12 -17.36 -24.25
CA GLY A 13 12.76 -16.72 -23.09
C GLY A 13 12.27 -15.30 -22.81
N VAL A 14 11.96 -14.54 -23.87
CA VAL A 14 11.48 -13.14 -23.72
C VAL A 14 9.96 -13.10 -23.40
N THR A 15 9.19 -14.06 -23.88
CA THR A 15 7.77 -14.18 -23.53
C THR A 15 7.54 -14.73 -22.11
N GLY A 16 8.51 -15.45 -21.53
CA GLY A 16 8.41 -15.98 -20.17
C GLY A 16 8.42 -14.91 -19.07
N ALA A 17 9.23 -13.85 -19.22
CA ALA A 17 9.36 -12.80 -18.21
C ALA A 17 8.17 -11.83 -18.20
N THR A 18 7.61 -11.49 -19.36
CA THR A 18 6.43 -10.63 -19.49
C THR A 18 5.13 -11.35 -19.12
N LEU A 19 5.03 -12.66 -19.39
CA LEU A 19 3.91 -13.47 -18.94
C LEU A 19 3.88 -13.66 -17.42
N THR A 20 5.02 -13.66 -16.72
CA THR A 20 5.08 -13.84 -15.27
C THR A 20 4.53 -12.62 -14.51
N LEU A 21 4.74 -11.40 -14.99
CA LEU A 21 4.20 -10.18 -14.37
C LEU A 21 2.69 -10.02 -14.57
N VAL A 22 2.18 -10.37 -15.75
CA VAL A 22 0.74 -10.38 -16.05
C VAL A 22 0.04 -11.52 -15.30
N GLN A 23 0.67 -12.71 -15.19
CA GLN A 23 0.12 -13.83 -14.41
C GLN A 23 0.14 -13.57 -12.90
N LEU A 24 1.14 -12.87 -12.36
CA LEU A 24 1.15 -12.47 -10.94
C LEU A 24 0.04 -11.46 -10.62
N GLY A 25 -0.25 -10.53 -11.52
CA GLY A 25 -1.40 -9.61 -11.40
C GLY A 25 -2.75 -10.33 -11.52
N LEU A 26 -2.89 -11.25 -12.47
CA LEU A 26 -4.11 -12.07 -12.64
C LEU A 26 -4.30 -13.09 -11.49
N LEU A 27 -3.24 -13.71 -10.99
CA LEU A 27 -3.31 -14.63 -9.84
C LEU A 27 -3.64 -13.86 -8.54
N GLY A 28 -3.21 -12.62 -8.39
CA GLY A 28 -3.65 -11.74 -7.30
C GLY A 28 -5.15 -11.43 -7.36
N ALA A 29 -5.67 -11.17 -8.56
CA ALA A 29 -7.10 -10.93 -8.78
C ALA A 29 -7.96 -12.20 -8.63
N LEU A 30 -7.42 -13.38 -8.95
CA LEU A 30 -8.06 -14.68 -8.80
C LEU A 30 -7.89 -15.29 -7.39
N GLY A 31 -7.03 -14.72 -6.54
CA GLY A 31 -6.80 -15.14 -5.15
C GLY A 31 -8.03 -15.08 -4.24
N GLY A 32 -9.20 -14.76 -4.82
CA GLY A 32 -10.52 -14.80 -4.18
C GLY A 32 -11.22 -16.15 -4.18
N ILE A 33 -10.73 -17.18 -4.87
CA ILE A 33 -11.49 -18.42 -5.11
C ILE A 33 -10.77 -19.65 -4.52
N GLY A 34 -11.33 -20.22 -3.44
CA GLY A 34 -11.14 -21.57 -2.92
C GLY A 34 -9.71 -22.14 -2.83
N PRO A 35 -9.37 -23.17 -3.58
CA PRO A 35 -8.11 -23.92 -3.40
C PRO A 35 -6.84 -23.11 -3.69
N LEU A 36 -6.91 -22.07 -4.53
CA LEU A 36 -5.77 -21.21 -4.84
C LEU A 36 -5.34 -20.34 -3.64
N LYS A 37 -6.28 -19.95 -2.77
CA LYS A 37 -5.94 -19.24 -1.50
C LYS A 37 -5.12 -20.10 -0.57
N GLY A 38 -5.47 -21.39 -0.46
CA GLY A 38 -4.73 -22.35 0.37
C GLY A 38 -3.30 -22.54 -0.11
N LEU A 39 -3.11 -22.65 -1.43
CA LEU A 39 -1.79 -22.82 -2.04
C LEU A 39 -0.91 -21.55 -1.86
N GLN A 40 -1.48 -20.39 -2.06
CA GLN A 40 -0.78 -19.13 -1.83
C GLN A 40 -0.38 -18.99 -0.37
N LYS A 41 -1.30 -19.24 0.57
CA LYS A 41 -1.02 -19.23 2.00
C LYS A 41 0.10 -20.19 2.38
N ALA A 42 0.05 -21.45 1.88
CA ALA A 42 1.09 -22.44 2.11
C ALA A 42 2.46 -22.01 1.56
N ARG A 43 2.49 -21.36 0.39
CA ARG A 43 3.71 -20.79 -0.18
C ARG A 43 4.27 -19.65 0.70
N MET A 44 3.40 -18.76 1.20
CA MET A 44 3.82 -17.67 2.08
C MET A 44 4.34 -18.18 3.42
N MET A 45 3.73 -19.22 3.99
CA MET A 45 4.20 -19.86 5.24
C MET A 45 5.61 -20.46 5.12
N ARG A 46 6.07 -20.80 3.91
CA ARG A 46 7.43 -21.33 3.68
C ARG A 46 8.50 -20.24 3.56
N LYS A 47 8.12 -18.97 3.48
CA LYS A 47 9.08 -17.86 3.44
C LYS A 47 9.70 -17.69 4.83
N PRO A 48 11.05 -17.69 4.97
CA PRO A 48 11.69 -17.52 6.29
C PRO A 48 11.25 -16.24 7.02
N GLY A 49 11.10 -15.12 6.29
CA GLY A 49 10.61 -13.87 6.86
C GLY A 49 9.15 -13.88 7.30
N ASN A 50 8.41 -14.99 7.08
CA ASN A 50 7.05 -15.20 7.58
C ASN A 50 6.96 -16.20 8.74
N ALA A 51 8.10 -16.57 9.34
CA ALA A 51 8.13 -17.46 10.50
C ALA A 51 7.30 -16.89 11.67
N ALA A 52 6.86 -17.77 12.56
CA ALA A 52 5.95 -17.43 13.66
C ALA A 52 6.53 -16.41 14.66
N GLU A 53 7.85 -16.35 14.78
CA GLU A 53 8.56 -15.38 15.63
C GLU A 53 8.39 -13.93 15.15
N TYR A 54 8.04 -13.73 13.86
CA TYR A 54 7.78 -12.41 13.28
C TYR A 54 6.29 -12.02 13.30
N ALA A 55 5.42 -12.85 13.86
CA ALA A 55 3.99 -12.58 13.89
C ALA A 55 3.64 -11.34 14.75
N ALA A 56 2.60 -10.62 14.38
CA ALA A 56 2.21 -9.37 15.03
C ALA A 56 1.79 -9.57 16.50
N ASP A 57 1.32 -10.77 16.88
CA ASP A 57 0.99 -11.10 18.26
C ASP A 57 2.23 -11.18 19.19
N ARG A 58 3.43 -11.25 18.60
CA ARG A 58 4.72 -11.21 19.32
C ARG A 58 5.26 -9.80 19.54
N THR A 59 4.56 -8.78 19.05
CA THR A 59 4.98 -7.39 19.19
C THR A 59 4.67 -6.89 20.60
N GLU A 60 5.68 -6.35 21.27
CA GLU A 60 5.53 -5.74 22.60
C GLU A 60 4.87 -4.36 22.47
N LYS A 61 3.99 -4.04 23.42
CA LYS A 61 3.36 -2.73 23.52
C LYS A 61 4.34 -1.73 24.12
N LEU A 62 4.41 -0.54 23.51
CA LEU A 62 5.13 0.60 24.07
C LEU A 62 4.31 1.31 25.16
N GLU A 63 5.00 1.83 26.13
CA GLU A 63 4.43 2.74 27.11
C GLU A 63 4.45 4.19 26.54
N ASN A 64 3.39 4.95 26.83
CA ASN A 64 3.29 6.38 26.48
C ASN A 64 3.43 6.70 24.97
N SER A 65 2.87 5.86 24.08
CA SER A 65 2.86 6.14 22.67
C SER A 65 1.97 7.37 22.34
N PRO A 66 2.41 8.31 21.47
CA PRO A 66 1.57 9.40 20.97
C PRO A 66 0.30 8.93 20.24
N LEU A 67 0.25 7.66 19.80
CA LEU A 67 -0.88 7.05 19.12
C LEU A 67 -1.81 6.28 20.06
N GLU A 68 -1.48 6.14 21.34
CA GLU A 68 -2.30 5.37 22.28
C GLU A 68 -3.73 5.92 22.37
N GLY A 69 -4.72 5.01 22.31
CA GLY A 69 -6.13 5.34 22.38
C GLY A 69 -6.73 5.99 21.12
N LYS A 70 -5.92 6.35 20.12
CA LYS A 70 -6.40 6.91 18.85
C LYS A 70 -7.17 5.88 18.02
N ARG A 71 -7.94 6.37 17.06
CA ARG A 71 -8.61 5.54 16.06
C ARG A 71 -8.12 5.93 14.66
N ILE A 72 -7.51 4.99 13.95
CA ILE A 72 -6.86 5.23 12.67
C ILE A 72 -7.54 4.41 11.57
N ALA A 73 -7.88 5.05 10.46
CA ALA A 73 -8.36 4.37 9.25
C ALA A 73 -7.19 4.04 8.33
N PHE A 74 -7.19 2.85 7.74
CA PHE A 74 -6.23 2.43 6.72
C PHE A 74 -6.98 1.98 5.47
N LEU A 75 -6.71 2.63 4.35
CA LEU A 75 -7.29 2.34 3.04
C LEU A 75 -6.19 1.87 2.09
N GLY A 76 -6.38 0.70 1.44
CA GLY A 76 -5.34 0.20 0.56
C GLY A 76 -5.64 -1.09 -0.20
N SER A 77 -4.60 -1.74 -0.68
CA SER A 77 -4.69 -3.01 -1.41
C SER A 77 -3.90 -4.13 -0.72
N SER A 78 -3.22 -4.97 -1.50
CA SER A 78 -2.49 -6.15 -1.01
C SER A 78 -1.39 -5.83 0.01
N VAL A 79 -0.74 -4.68 -0.12
CA VAL A 79 0.32 -4.24 0.80
C VAL A 79 -0.29 -3.83 2.14
N THR A 80 -1.35 -3.02 2.15
CA THR A 80 -2.08 -2.68 3.38
C THR A 80 -2.73 -3.90 4.02
N TYR A 81 -3.22 -4.85 3.21
CA TYR A 81 -3.80 -6.11 3.69
C TYR A 81 -2.76 -7.04 4.34
N GLY A 82 -1.52 -7.05 3.86
CA GLY A 82 -0.50 -8.02 4.24
C GLY A 82 -0.61 -9.34 3.46
N ALA A 83 -0.88 -9.27 2.13
CA ALA A 83 -1.17 -10.46 1.32
C ALA A 83 -0.04 -11.49 1.29
N HIS A 84 1.22 -11.04 1.39
CA HIS A 84 2.39 -11.92 1.39
C HIS A 84 3.02 -12.13 2.78
N SER A 85 2.34 -11.69 3.81
CA SER A 85 2.71 -11.80 5.23
C SER A 85 1.57 -12.38 6.08
N LEU A 86 0.79 -13.29 5.48
CA LEU A 86 -0.29 -14.06 6.11
C LEU A 86 -1.46 -13.20 6.64
N GLY A 87 -1.67 -12.01 6.08
CA GLY A 87 -2.73 -11.07 6.47
C GLY A 87 -2.31 -10.06 7.54
N GLU A 88 -1.05 -10.06 7.94
CA GLU A 88 -0.46 -9.08 8.85
C GLU A 88 0.37 -8.07 8.06
N SER A 89 0.13 -6.78 8.25
CA SER A 89 0.89 -5.70 7.64
C SER A 89 1.41 -4.76 8.72
N PHE A 90 2.11 -3.70 8.35
CA PHE A 90 2.52 -2.67 9.32
C PHE A 90 1.35 -2.18 10.20
N VAL A 91 0.11 -2.30 9.75
CA VAL A 91 -1.09 -1.90 10.51
C VAL A 91 -1.21 -2.68 11.82
N GLU A 92 -1.10 -4.01 11.77
CA GLU A 92 -1.21 -4.87 12.95
C GLU A 92 -0.05 -4.64 13.92
N TYR A 93 1.17 -4.50 13.40
CA TYR A 93 2.36 -4.23 14.23
C TYR A 93 2.26 -2.87 14.91
N LEU A 94 1.91 -1.81 14.17
CA LEU A 94 1.72 -0.47 14.72
C LEU A 94 0.63 -0.44 15.78
N ALA A 95 -0.54 -1.05 15.49
CA ALA A 95 -1.66 -1.06 16.43
C ALA A 95 -1.31 -1.78 17.73
N LYS A 96 -0.67 -2.96 17.62
CA LYS A 96 -0.25 -3.75 18.78
C LYS A 96 0.79 -3.01 19.61
N ARG A 97 1.77 -2.41 18.94
CA ARG A 97 2.87 -1.69 19.57
C ARG A 97 2.42 -0.40 20.24
N ASN A 98 1.49 0.32 19.64
CA ASN A 98 1.11 1.68 20.05
C ASN A 98 -0.23 1.77 20.80
N GLY A 99 -1.01 0.71 20.86
CA GLY A 99 -2.27 0.69 21.61
C GLY A 99 -3.40 1.52 21.00
N PHE A 100 -3.41 1.72 19.67
CA PHE A 100 -4.51 2.35 18.98
C PHE A 100 -5.51 1.33 18.41
N THR A 101 -6.73 1.77 18.13
CA THR A 101 -7.73 1.00 17.39
C THR A 101 -7.73 1.38 15.92
N TYR A 102 -8.11 0.45 15.04
CA TYR A 102 -8.10 0.74 13.60
C TYR A 102 -9.28 0.16 12.84
N VAL A 103 -9.56 0.78 11.69
CA VAL A 103 -10.37 0.22 10.62
C VAL A 103 -9.45 0.01 9.42
N LYS A 104 -9.31 -1.23 8.97
CA LYS A 104 -8.47 -1.58 7.82
C LYS A 104 -9.34 -2.01 6.64
N GLU A 105 -9.58 -1.08 5.70
CA GLU A 105 -10.27 -1.35 4.44
C GLU A 105 -9.23 -1.59 3.35
N ALA A 106 -8.85 -2.85 3.17
CA ALA A 106 -7.78 -3.26 2.27
C ALA A 106 -8.12 -4.52 1.49
N VAL A 107 -8.13 -4.41 0.15
CA VAL A 107 -8.48 -5.50 -0.76
C VAL A 107 -7.41 -5.68 -1.82
N SER A 108 -6.79 -6.87 -1.85
CA SER A 108 -5.71 -7.20 -2.79
C SER A 108 -6.13 -7.02 -4.24
N GLY A 109 -5.24 -6.45 -5.06
CA GLY A 109 -5.44 -6.27 -6.50
C GLY A 109 -6.32 -5.09 -6.90
N THR A 110 -6.84 -4.31 -5.93
CA THR A 110 -7.67 -3.14 -6.24
C THR A 110 -6.84 -1.88 -6.50
N THR A 111 -7.39 -1.00 -7.33
CA THR A 111 -6.80 0.28 -7.73
C THR A 111 -7.29 1.41 -6.83
N LEU A 112 -6.56 2.50 -6.81
CA LEU A 112 -6.99 3.76 -6.22
C LEU A 112 -8.12 4.37 -7.06
N ALA A 113 -7.91 4.44 -8.38
CA ALA A 113 -8.86 4.99 -9.35
C ALA A 113 -10.04 4.05 -9.64
N THR A 114 -11.21 4.64 -9.95
CA THR A 114 -12.50 3.94 -10.18
C THR A 114 -12.58 3.17 -11.49
N LYS A 115 -11.60 3.30 -12.37
CA LYS A 115 -11.54 2.58 -13.65
C LYS A 115 -11.73 1.07 -13.54
N TYR A 116 -11.45 0.50 -12.37
CA TYR A 116 -11.65 -0.91 -12.05
C TYR A 116 -12.53 -1.06 -10.81
N PRO A 117 -13.36 -2.11 -10.74
CA PRO A 117 -14.34 -2.28 -9.67
C PRO A 117 -13.65 -2.43 -8.28
N ARG A 118 -14.37 -2.04 -7.24
CA ARG A 118 -13.92 -2.06 -5.86
C ARG A 118 -12.64 -1.23 -5.62
N SER A 119 -12.55 -0.10 -6.33
CA SER A 119 -11.46 0.86 -6.13
C SER A 119 -11.39 1.37 -4.68
N TYR A 120 -10.33 2.09 -4.33
CA TYR A 120 -10.25 2.73 -3.01
C TYR A 120 -11.38 3.77 -2.85
N VAL A 121 -11.65 4.55 -3.90
CA VAL A 121 -12.76 5.52 -3.91
C VAL A 121 -14.09 4.82 -3.65
N ASP A 122 -14.38 3.71 -4.34
CA ASP A 122 -15.63 2.96 -4.14
C ASP A 122 -15.77 2.43 -2.71
N ARG A 123 -14.72 1.82 -2.18
CA ARG A 123 -14.75 1.23 -0.83
C ARG A 123 -14.78 2.29 0.26
N MET A 124 -14.07 3.40 0.08
CA MET A 124 -14.15 4.54 0.99
C MET A 124 -15.59 5.05 1.12
N ARG A 125 -16.31 5.16 -0.02
CA ARG A 125 -17.70 5.64 -0.03
C ARG A 125 -18.71 4.65 0.52
N ASN A 126 -18.51 3.37 0.23
CA ASN A 126 -19.54 2.35 0.45
C ASN A 126 -19.30 1.51 1.72
N GLU A 127 -18.05 1.35 2.15
CA GLU A 127 -17.68 0.45 3.25
C GLU A 127 -17.26 1.21 4.52
N LEU A 128 -16.78 2.47 4.38
CA LEU A 128 -16.42 3.27 5.54
C LEU A 128 -17.57 4.18 5.96
N ASN A 129 -17.96 4.10 7.24
CA ASN A 129 -19.02 4.93 7.77
C ASN A 129 -18.56 6.40 7.88
N PRO A 130 -19.18 7.36 7.13
CA PRO A 130 -18.81 8.77 7.14
C PRO A 130 -19.05 9.47 8.49
N LYS A 131 -19.85 8.86 9.40
CA LYS A 131 -20.09 9.38 10.74
C LYS A 131 -19.11 8.86 11.80
N MET A 132 -18.20 7.95 11.42
CA MET A 132 -17.18 7.47 12.33
C MET A 132 -16.13 8.55 12.55
N LEU A 133 -15.63 8.67 13.77
CA LEU A 133 -14.52 9.60 14.07
C LEU A 133 -13.21 8.86 13.91
N PHE A 134 -12.29 9.45 13.16
CA PHE A 134 -10.90 9.03 13.04
C PHE A 134 -9.97 10.15 13.49
N ASP A 135 -8.88 9.78 14.15
CA ASP A 135 -7.79 10.71 14.50
C ASP A 135 -6.80 10.88 13.34
N LEU A 136 -6.66 9.85 12.50
CA LEU A 136 -5.81 9.82 11.30
C LEU A 136 -6.44 8.93 10.22
N PHE A 137 -6.22 9.29 8.96
CA PHE A 137 -6.59 8.50 7.79
C PHE A 137 -5.35 8.20 6.96
N VAL A 138 -4.97 6.94 6.83
CA VAL A 138 -3.76 6.50 6.12
C VAL A 138 -4.17 5.77 4.84
N CYS A 139 -3.70 6.25 3.69
CA CYS A 139 -4.05 5.74 2.36
C CYS A 139 -2.80 5.28 1.60
N GLN A 140 -2.88 4.11 1.00
CA GLN A 140 -1.83 3.58 0.13
C GLN A 140 -1.83 4.27 -1.23
N LEU A 141 -0.68 4.74 -1.72
CA LEU A 141 -0.51 4.99 -3.15
C LEU A 141 -0.45 3.63 -3.86
N SER A 142 -1.45 3.34 -4.68
CA SER A 142 -1.67 1.99 -5.19
C SER A 142 -0.67 1.57 -6.25
N THR A 143 0.03 0.46 -6.03
CA THR A 143 0.92 -0.17 -7.03
C THR A 143 0.14 -0.82 -8.18
N ASN A 144 -1.16 -1.13 -7.98
CA ASN A 144 -2.01 -1.72 -9.02
C ASN A 144 -2.37 -0.72 -10.11
N ASP A 145 -2.48 0.58 -9.79
CA ASP A 145 -2.70 1.63 -10.79
C ASP A 145 -1.51 1.73 -11.74
N ALA A 146 -0.28 1.64 -11.23
CA ALA A 146 0.92 1.58 -12.06
C ALA A 146 0.93 0.33 -12.94
N ALA A 147 0.70 -0.86 -12.37
CA ALA A 147 0.72 -2.13 -13.08
C ALA A 147 -0.36 -2.21 -14.17
N ARG A 148 -1.52 -1.61 -13.95
CA ARG A 148 -2.64 -1.55 -14.90
C ARG A 148 -2.61 -0.34 -15.83
N LYS A 149 -1.57 0.50 -15.72
CA LYS A 149 -1.39 1.70 -16.54
C LYS A 149 -2.62 2.62 -16.50
N VAL A 150 -3.21 2.79 -15.30
CA VAL A 150 -4.29 3.76 -15.09
C VAL A 150 -3.80 5.14 -15.51
N PRO A 151 -4.57 5.97 -16.25
CA PRO A 151 -4.17 7.33 -16.60
C PRO A 151 -3.77 8.14 -15.37
N LEU A 152 -2.71 8.95 -15.44
CA LEU A 152 -2.33 9.84 -14.34
C LEU A 152 -3.41 10.90 -14.08
N GLY A 153 -3.97 11.43 -15.14
CA GLY A 153 -4.82 12.61 -15.06
C GLY A 153 -4.02 13.90 -14.88
N ALA A 154 -4.72 15.00 -14.70
CA ALA A 154 -4.16 16.32 -14.43
C ALA A 154 -4.72 16.85 -13.11
N ILE A 155 -3.94 17.66 -12.39
CA ILE A 155 -4.38 18.35 -11.18
C ILE A 155 -5.49 19.32 -11.53
N SER A 156 -6.66 19.19 -10.91
CA SER A 156 -7.78 20.10 -11.11
C SER A 156 -7.46 21.48 -10.52
N ALA A 157 -7.97 22.55 -11.11
CA ALA A 157 -7.97 23.87 -10.48
C ALA A 157 -9.07 24.00 -9.40
N SER A 158 -10.05 23.10 -9.40
CA SER A 158 -11.18 23.07 -8.48
C SER A 158 -10.85 22.35 -7.17
N PHE A 159 -11.61 22.66 -6.13
CA PHE A 159 -11.70 21.90 -4.90
C PHE A 159 -13.04 21.14 -4.77
N ASP A 160 -13.94 21.31 -5.74
CA ASP A 160 -15.21 20.57 -5.76
C ASP A 160 -14.99 19.12 -6.20
N ARG A 161 -15.44 18.20 -5.37
CA ARG A 161 -15.32 16.76 -5.57
C ARG A 161 -15.98 16.27 -6.85
N ASN A 162 -17.01 16.95 -7.34
CA ASN A 162 -17.72 16.61 -8.56
C ASN A 162 -16.91 16.89 -9.84
N ASP A 163 -15.84 17.70 -9.72
CA ASP A 163 -14.97 18.06 -10.84
C ASP A 163 -13.80 17.08 -11.04
N PHE A 164 -13.65 16.08 -10.15
CA PHE A 164 -12.52 15.16 -10.21
C PHE A 164 -12.83 13.92 -11.05
N ASP A 165 -12.01 13.68 -12.08
CA ASP A 165 -12.05 12.45 -12.87
C ASP A 165 -11.45 11.28 -12.07
N THR A 166 -12.30 10.60 -11.31
CA THR A 166 -11.89 9.48 -10.45
C THR A 166 -11.40 8.23 -11.21
N ASP A 167 -11.53 8.18 -12.54
CA ASP A 167 -10.94 7.13 -13.38
C ASP A 167 -9.44 7.34 -13.63
N THR A 168 -8.90 8.45 -13.13
CA THR A 168 -7.46 8.78 -13.14
C THR A 168 -6.86 8.71 -11.74
N VAL A 169 -5.53 8.54 -11.66
CA VAL A 169 -4.80 8.53 -10.37
C VAL A 169 -4.95 9.87 -9.67
N CYS A 170 -4.76 10.97 -10.39
CA CYS A 170 -4.86 12.32 -9.86
C CYS A 170 -6.26 12.60 -9.29
N GLY A 171 -7.30 12.42 -10.11
CA GLY A 171 -8.67 12.69 -9.68
C GLY A 171 -9.12 11.79 -8.52
N ALA A 172 -8.64 10.54 -8.45
CA ALA A 172 -8.93 9.67 -7.32
C ALA A 172 -8.23 10.13 -6.02
N ILE A 173 -6.98 10.63 -6.08
CA ILE A 173 -6.29 11.21 -4.93
C ILE A 173 -7.02 12.46 -4.45
N GLU A 174 -7.37 13.37 -5.37
CA GLU A 174 -8.12 14.60 -5.05
C GLU A 174 -9.49 14.30 -4.45
N TYR A 175 -10.18 13.31 -4.99
CA TYR A 175 -11.46 12.85 -4.45
C TYR A 175 -11.32 12.34 -3.01
N ILE A 176 -10.32 11.50 -2.73
CA ILE A 176 -10.05 10.99 -1.38
C ILE A 176 -9.71 12.14 -0.44
N ALA A 177 -8.85 13.07 -0.86
CA ALA A 177 -8.46 14.21 -0.05
C ALA A 177 -9.65 15.10 0.32
N SER A 178 -10.50 15.44 -0.65
CA SER A 178 -11.72 16.22 -0.41
C SER A 178 -12.72 15.49 0.49
N TYR A 179 -12.86 14.16 0.31
CA TYR A 179 -13.79 13.36 1.10
C TYR A 179 -13.35 13.27 2.57
N VAL A 180 -12.06 13.01 2.83
CA VAL A 180 -11.49 12.97 4.19
C VAL A 180 -11.65 14.33 4.88
N ALA A 181 -11.36 15.41 4.17
CA ALA A 181 -11.50 16.77 4.71
C ALA A 181 -12.95 17.14 5.08
N GLU A 182 -13.93 16.69 4.29
CA GLU A 182 -15.34 17.01 4.55
C GLU A 182 -15.95 16.15 5.66
N TYR A 183 -15.78 14.81 5.58
CA TYR A 183 -16.53 13.89 6.45
C TYR A 183 -15.79 13.55 7.74
N TRP A 184 -14.50 13.29 7.69
CA TRP A 184 -13.75 12.86 8.87
C TRP A 184 -12.93 13.97 9.52
N ARG A 185 -12.54 14.98 8.76
CA ARG A 185 -11.83 16.19 9.24
C ARG A 185 -10.59 15.84 10.08
N CYS A 186 -9.92 14.77 9.72
CA CYS A 186 -8.68 14.33 10.34
C CYS A 186 -7.51 14.47 9.36
N PRO A 187 -6.27 14.46 9.83
CA PRO A 187 -5.11 14.44 8.94
C PRO A 187 -5.14 13.23 8.01
N LEU A 188 -4.97 13.50 6.72
CA LEU A 188 -4.79 12.49 5.68
C LEU A 188 -3.30 12.25 5.47
N VAL A 189 -2.91 10.99 5.41
CA VAL A 189 -1.53 10.56 5.18
C VAL A 189 -1.52 9.58 4.02
N PHE A 190 -0.83 9.88 2.94
CA PHE A 190 -0.52 8.88 1.93
C PHE A 190 0.80 8.19 2.25
N TYR A 191 0.94 6.91 1.90
CA TYR A 191 2.23 6.25 1.94
C TYR A 191 2.55 5.59 0.60
N THR A 192 3.83 5.61 0.22
CA THR A 192 4.36 4.97 -0.98
C THR A 192 4.85 3.55 -0.68
N GLY A 193 5.01 2.70 -1.70
CA GLY A 193 5.76 1.45 -1.57
C GLY A 193 7.27 1.71 -1.58
N THR A 194 8.06 0.77 -1.07
CA THR A 194 9.53 0.81 -1.25
C THR A 194 9.90 0.69 -2.71
N ARG A 195 11.09 1.23 -3.07
CA ARG A 195 11.58 1.30 -4.46
C ARG A 195 11.54 -0.05 -5.17
N PHE A 196 10.91 -0.09 -6.33
CA PHE A 196 10.92 -1.20 -7.29
C PHE A 196 10.98 -0.66 -8.72
N ASP A 197 11.30 -1.50 -9.69
CA ASP A 197 11.46 -1.10 -11.10
C ASP A 197 10.08 -0.78 -11.73
N SER A 198 9.73 0.51 -11.75
CA SER A 198 8.49 1.02 -12.35
C SER A 198 8.53 2.54 -12.56
N ASP A 199 8.82 2.98 -13.79
CA ASP A 199 8.73 4.39 -14.18
C ASP A 199 7.33 4.96 -13.94
N ARG A 200 6.30 4.13 -14.15
CA ARG A 200 4.92 4.56 -13.93
C ARG A 200 4.64 4.87 -12.46
N TYR A 201 5.14 4.04 -11.55
CA TYR A 201 4.97 4.30 -10.13
C TYR A 201 5.78 5.51 -9.68
N ALA A 202 6.99 5.71 -10.23
CA ALA A 202 7.79 6.92 -10.00
C ALA A 202 7.03 8.20 -10.41
N GLN A 203 6.36 8.20 -11.57
CA GLN A 203 5.50 9.31 -12.00
C GLN A 203 4.32 9.54 -11.03
N MET A 204 3.73 8.47 -10.50
CA MET A 204 2.65 8.59 -9.52
C MET A 204 3.14 9.16 -8.19
N VAL A 205 4.36 8.81 -7.77
CA VAL A 205 4.99 9.39 -6.56
C VAL A 205 5.23 10.89 -6.76
N GLN A 206 5.79 11.29 -7.91
CA GLN A 206 5.96 12.71 -8.21
C GLN A 206 4.63 13.47 -8.18
N LEU A 207 3.60 12.95 -8.85
CA LEU A 207 2.25 13.52 -8.83
C LEU A 207 1.69 13.65 -7.40
N LEU A 208 1.96 12.67 -6.53
CA LEU A 208 1.50 12.71 -5.15
C LEU A 208 2.13 13.89 -4.38
N PHE A 209 3.42 14.19 -4.61
CA PHE A 209 4.07 15.36 -4.00
C PHE A 209 3.49 16.67 -4.52
N GLU A 210 3.21 16.80 -5.82
CA GLU A 210 2.54 17.98 -6.39
C GLU A 210 1.14 18.19 -5.78
N LEU A 211 0.39 17.11 -5.58
CA LEU A 211 -0.94 17.16 -4.95
C LEU A 211 -0.88 17.48 -3.44
N LYS A 212 0.22 17.13 -2.75
CA LYS A 212 0.44 17.53 -1.36
C LYS A 212 0.41 19.05 -1.19
N ASP A 213 1.01 19.78 -2.13
CA ASP A 213 1.04 21.25 -2.08
C ASP A 213 -0.36 21.87 -2.17
N LYS A 214 -1.25 21.23 -2.95
CA LYS A 214 -2.65 21.66 -3.07
C LYS A 214 -3.49 21.31 -1.85
N TRP A 215 -3.37 20.07 -1.37
CA TRP A 215 -4.32 19.50 -0.40
C TRP A 215 -3.83 19.51 1.05
N GLY A 216 -2.54 19.72 1.29
CA GLY A 216 -1.93 19.76 2.62
C GLY A 216 -1.92 18.43 3.38
N PHE A 217 -2.12 17.29 2.68
CA PHE A 217 -1.96 15.98 3.29
C PHE A 217 -0.49 15.65 3.56
N GLU A 218 -0.24 14.65 4.41
CA GLU A 218 1.12 14.18 4.67
C GLU A 218 1.50 13.00 3.78
N ILE A 219 2.80 12.80 3.58
CA ILE A 219 3.33 11.65 2.83
C ILE A 219 4.38 10.94 3.70
N ILE A 220 4.20 9.62 3.87
CA ILE A 220 5.25 8.74 4.35
C ILE A 220 5.91 8.14 3.11
N ASP A 221 7.07 8.65 2.77
CA ASP A 221 7.75 8.28 1.54
C ASP A 221 8.69 7.09 1.73
N LEU A 222 8.17 5.89 1.50
CA LEU A 222 8.99 4.67 1.46
C LEU A 222 9.70 4.47 0.11
N TRP A 223 9.32 5.29 -0.92
CA TRP A 223 9.95 5.25 -2.24
C TRP A 223 11.33 5.91 -2.27
N ASP A 224 11.64 6.73 -1.26
CA ASP A 224 12.95 7.37 -1.14
C ASP A 224 14.08 6.35 -1.12
N ASP A 225 15.17 6.64 -1.84
CA ASP A 225 16.31 5.75 -1.97
C ASP A 225 17.01 5.46 -0.63
N SER A 226 16.94 6.38 0.34
CA SER A 226 17.49 6.18 1.67
C SER A 226 16.77 5.05 2.43
N VAL A 227 15.48 4.84 2.16
CA VAL A 227 14.72 3.72 2.76
C VAL A 227 15.24 2.39 2.23
N ARG A 228 15.44 2.26 0.91
CA ARG A 228 16.05 1.05 0.35
C ARG A 228 17.51 0.88 0.82
N GLY A 229 18.26 1.97 0.91
CA GLY A 229 19.63 2.01 1.39
C GLY A 229 19.82 1.71 2.88
N SER A 230 18.72 1.72 3.67
CA SER A 230 18.77 1.41 5.11
C SER A 230 18.89 -0.09 5.42
N VAL A 231 18.81 -0.96 4.41
CA VAL A 231 18.91 -2.42 4.54
C VAL A 231 19.89 -3.00 3.54
N THR A 232 20.61 -4.08 3.93
CA THR A 232 21.48 -4.80 3.01
C THR A 232 20.69 -5.60 1.98
N ASP A 233 21.34 -6.13 0.93
CA ASP A 233 20.66 -6.96 -0.06
C ASP A 233 20.15 -8.27 0.53
N GLU A 234 20.85 -8.85 1.50
CA GLU A 234 20.43 -10.04 2.23
C GLU A 234 19.19 -9.74 3.09
N GLN A 235 19.18 -8.61 3.80
CA GLN A 235 18.01 -8.17 4.56
C GLN A 235 16.83 -7.89 3.63
N TYR A 236 17.06 -7.22 2.50
CA TYR A 236 16.01 -6.95 1.52
C TYR A 236 15.40 -8.26 0.99
N ALA A 237 16.22 -9.26 0.62
CA ALA A 237 15.75 -10.56 0.16
C ALA A 237 14.94 -11.32 1.22
N PHE A 238 15.24 -11.10 2.50
CA PHE A 238 14.51 -11.66 3.64
C PHE A 238 13.22 -10.91 3.94
N TYR A 239 13.26 -9.56 3.88
CA TYR A 239 12.14 -8.69 4.18
C TYR A 239 11.10 -8.61 3.06
N MET A 240 11.47 -8.88 1.81
CA MET A 240 10.56 -8.79 0.68
C MET A 240 10.21 -10.17 0.13
N SER A 241 8.94 -10.42 -0.05
CA SER A 241 8.44 -11.63 -0.71
C SER A 241 8.54 -11.56 -2.23
N ASP A 242 8.38 -10.37 -2.76
CA ASP A 242 8.60 -9.92 -4.13
C ASP A 242 8.91 -8.41 -4.10
N PRO A 243 9.17 -7.73 -5.24
CA PRO A 243 9.55 -6.31 -5.22
C PRO A 243 8.55 -5.34 -4.58
N VAL A 244 7.30 -5.77 -4.35
CA VAL A 244 6.21 -4.91 -3.84
C VAL A 244 5.75 -5.30 -2.44
N HIS A 245 5.79 -6.60 -2.11
CA HIS A 245 5.13 -7.13 -0.91
C HIS A 245 6.13 -7.57 0.16
N PRO A 246 6.16 -6.90 1.32
CA PRO A 246 6.95 -7.35 2.45
C PRO A 246 6.48 -8.70 3.03
N THR A 247 7.41 -9.39 3.68
CA THR A 247 7.15 -10.48 4.61
C THR A 247 6.75 -9.92 5.98
N ARG A 248 6.37 -10.77 6.94
CA ARG A 248 6.18 -10.38 8.35
C ARG A 248 7.39 -9.65 8.93
N ALA A 249 8.59 -10.22 8.73
CA ALA A 249 9.85 -9.59 9.17
C ALA A 249 10.05 -8.23 8.50
N GLY A 250 9.77 -8.10 7.20
CA GLY A 250 9.87 -6.82 6.48
C GLY A 250 8.91 -5.75 7.02
N TYR A 251 7.68 -6.14 7.36
CA TYR A 251 6.78 -5.20 8.02
C TYR A 251 7.23 -4.87 9.44
N ARG A 252 7.58 -5.87 10.27
CA ARG A 252 7.93 -5.65 11.67
C ARG A 252 9.22 -4.84 11.84
N ASP A 253 10.29 -5.25 11.14
CA ASP A 253 11.65 -4.79 11.45
C ASP A 253 12.12 -3.64 10.55
N TRP A 254 11.45 -3.40 9.42
CA TRP A 254 11.82 -2.37 8.47
C TRP A 254 10.74 -1.30 8.29
N TRP A 255 9.52 -1.67 7.86
CA TRP A 255 8.48 -0.69 7.58
C TRP A 255 7.88 -0.06 8.84
N THR A 256 7.56 -0.87 9.84
CA THR A 256 6.92 -0.37 11.07
C THR A 256 7.72 0.73 11.77
N PRO A 257 9.05 0.63 11.98
CA PRO A 257 9.81 1.72 12.60
C PRO A 257 9.76 3.03 11.80
N ILE A 258 9.79 2.95 10.46
CA ILE A 258 9.73 4.14 9.60
C ILE A 258 8.34 4.75 9.67
N MET A 259 7.29 3.95 9.50
CA MET A 259 5.91 4.39 9.59
C MET A 259 5.58 4.98 10.97
N GLU A 260 6.06 4.36 12.04
CA GLU A 260 5.85 4.79 13.42
C GLU A 260 6.42 6.19 13.66
N LYS A 261 7.68 6.41 13.27
CA LYS A 261 8.35 7.71 13.39
C LYS A 261 7.55 8.84 12.74
N GLU A 262 7.10 8.62 11.51
CA GLU A 262 6.35 9.65 10.77
C GLU A 262 4.94 9.84 11.33
N LEU A 263 4.25 8.77 11.71
CA LEU A 263 2.93 8.87 12.34
C LEU A 263 2.99 9.57 13.70
N TYR A 264 4.08 9.42 14.48
CA TYR A 264 4.29 10.18 15.72
C TYR A 264 4.40 11.66 15.44
N ARG A 265 5.28 12.06 14.51
CA ARG A 265 5.44 13.45 14.10
C ARG A 265 4.10 14.06 13.69
N ILE A 266 3.34 13.36 12.83
CA ILE A 266 2.05 13.84 12.34
C ILE A 266 1.02 13.95 13.49
N ALA A 267 1.00 12.99 14.40
CA ALA A 267 0.08 12.98 15.53
C ALA A 267 0.35 14.13 16.50
N GLU A 268 1.62 14.40 16.79
CA GLU A 268 2.03 15.51 17.65
C GLU A 268 1.74 16.88 17.02
N GLU A 269 2.02 17.05 15.72
CA GLU A 269 1.83 18.32 15.01
C GLU A 269 0.35 18.63 14.71
N LYS A 270 -0.46 17.63 14.39
CA LYS A 270 -1.80 17.83 13.80
C LYS A 270 -2.96 17.24 14.61
N CYS A 271 -2.70 16.37 15.59
CA CYS A 271 -3.75 15.73 16.38
C CYS A 271 -3.79 16.24 17.84
N SER A 272 -3.03 17.27 18.18
CA SER A 272 -3.12 17.95 19.49
C SER A 272 -4.45 18.72 19.54
N ARG A 273 -5.50 18.10 20.07
CA ARG A 273 -6.78 18.71 20.43
C ARG A 273 -7.00 18.59 21.92
#